data_da1c8e2a5035eb5dbd673285a3485c51
#
_entry.id   da1c8e2a5035eb5dbd673285a3485c51
#
_cell.length_a   1.000
_cell.length_b   1.000
_cell.length_c   1.000
_cell.angle_alpha   90.00
_cell.angle_beta   90.00
_cell.angle_gamma   90.00
#
_symmetry.space_group_name_H-M   'P 1'
#
loop_
_entity.id
_entity.type
_entity.pdbx_description
1 polymer ?
#
loop_
_entity_poly.entity_id
_entity_poly.type
_entity_poly.pdbx_seq_one_letter_code
_entity_poly.pdbx_strand_id
1 'polypeptide(L)'
;MKTRVAMLFGGKSVEHEVSVISGIQAVMNMDTDKYAVIPVYMTKRNEMYIGEEIGKIESYKNIDELLKKSQRVIMTNEDGKVFLTPFPVKMFGGKKAVEIDVAFPVVHGTNVEDGAFQGYLKTMGIPFVGCDVTASAIGMDKYIMKAVLKECDVPVLDAQLYTLSDYAQIEILLDKVEKGLGYPVIVKPVNLGSSVGISVAKNRVELTHSVDDAFKYATKVLVEHAITNLREINCSVLGDENDAIASECEEPLHTKDILSYEDKYVSNAKGSGSKGMASVSRKIPAELSPEKREEVRELAVRSFKALGCNGVSRIDFMIDEDNGKLYFNEINTIPGSLAFYLWEPVGVPYKELLDRMIFEESPHRGETDLYL
;
A
#
# COMPACT_ATOMS: atom_id res chain seq x y z
N MET A 1 -4.09 27.77 15.11
CA MET A 1 -4.98 26.63 15.45
C MET A 1 -4.32 25.40 14.89
N LYS A 2 -4.33 24.23 15.57
CA LYS A 2 -3.72 23.00 15.02
C LYS A 2 -4.58 22.47 13.89
N THR A 3 -3.96 21.96 12.82
CA THR A 3 -4.66 21.22 11.75
C THR A 3 -5.19 19.91 12.31
N ARG A 4 -6.49 19.63 12.09
CA ARG A 4 -7.17 18.43 12.58
C ARG A 4 -7.03 17.31 11.55
N VAL A 5 -6.20 16.33 11.87
CA VAL A 5 -5.86 15.22 10.98
C VAL A 5 -6.62 13.96 11.42
N ALA A 6 -7.53 13.47 10.57
CA ALA A 6 -8.14 12.16 10.76
C ALA A 6 -7.21 11.07 10.25
N MET A 7 -6.53 10.35 11.15
CA MET A 7 -5.67 9.22 10.82
C MET A 7 -6.52 7.96 10.68
N LEU A 8 -6.77 7.53 9.43
CA LEU A 8 -7.68 6.43 9.11
C LEU A 8 -6.89 5.14 8.88
N PHE A 9 -7.25 4.07 9.57
CA PHE A 9 -6.57 2.77 9.44
C PHE A 9 -7.51 1.58 9.69
N GLY A 10 -7.10 0.39 9.27
CA GLY A 10 -7.92 -0.83 9.26
C GLY A 10 -8.60 -1.05 7.91
N GLY A 11 -9.93 -1.22 7.90
CA GLY A 11 -10.73 -1.41 6.69
C GLY A 11 -10.93 -2.86 6.28
N LYS A 12 -11.73 -3.08 5.23
CA LYS A 12 -12.07 -4.41 4.71
C LYS A 12 -10.99 -4.91 3.76
N SER A 13 -9.89 -5.37 4.30
CA SER A 13 -8.75 -5.90 3.55
C SER A 13 -8.16 -7.13 4.25
N VAL A 14 -7.44 -7.96 3.50
CA VAL A 14 -6.63 -9.05 4.06
C VAL A 14 -5.44 -8.51 4.88
N GLU A 15 -5.05 -7.26 4.65
CA GLU A 15 -3.95 -6.57 5.31
C GLU A 15 -4.43 -5.64 6.45
N HIS A 16 -5.64 -5.88 6.96
CA HIS A 16 -6.28 -5.11 8.02
C HIS A 16 -5.39 -4.90 9.26
N GLU A 17 -4.78 -5.97 9.75
CA GLU A 17 -3.94 -5.94 10.96
C GLU A 17 -2.65 -5.16 10.72
N VAL A 18 -2.07 -5.24 9.51
CA VAL A 18 -0.91 -4.44 9.10
C VAL A 18 -1.26 -2.96 9.12
N SER A 19 -2.44 -2.61 8.59
CA SER A 19 -2.94 -1.24 8.60
C SER A 19 -3.12 -0.70 10.02
N VAL A 20 -3.65 -1.50 10.95
CA VAL A 20 -3.77 -1.10 12.37
C VAL A 20 -2.41 -0.79 12.96
N ILE A 21 -1.41 -1.65 12.75
CA ILE A 21 -0.05 -1.44 13.25
C ILE A 21 0.55 -0.17 12.66
N SER A 22 0.51 -0.03 11.33
CA SER A 22 1.05 1.12 10.60
C SER A 22 0.37 2.44 11.03
N GLY A 23 -0.96 2.43 11.16
CA GLY A 23 -1.72 3.61 11.56
C GLY A 23 -1.42 4.06 12.98
N ILE A 24 -1.31 3.13 13.92
CA ILE A 24 -0.96 3.47 15.31
C ILE A 24 0.49 3.98 15.40
N GLN A 25 1.42 3.39 14.64
CA GLN A 25 2.79 3.91 14.56
C GLN A 25 2.81 5.34 14.02
N ALA A 26 2.02 5.64 12.98
CA ALA A 26 1.90 6.99 12.45
C ALA A 26 1.31 7.94 13.51
N VAL A 27 0.22 7.59 14.17
CA VAL A 27 -0.39 8.39 15.27
C VAL A 27 0.64 8.74 16.33
N MET A 28 1.46 7.77 16.75
CA MET A 28 2.47 7.98 17.81
C MET A 28 3.64 8.89 17.40
N ASN A 29 3.89 9.04 16.10
CA ASN A 29 5.01 9.83 15.57
C ASN A 29 4.58 11.18 14.98
N MET A 30 3.28 11.51 14.99
CA MET A 30 2.79 12.81 14.54
C MET A 30 3.29 13.96 15.42
N ASP A 31 3.52 15.11 14.80
CA ASP A 31 3.85 16.34 15.52
C ASP A 31 2.63 16.93 16.23
N THR A 32 2.47 16.59 17.50
CA THR A 32 1.34 17.06 18.31
C THR A 32 1.36 18.55 18.59
N ASP A 33 2.46 19.27 18.31
CA ASP A 33 2.50 20.73 18.39
C ASP A 33 1.81 21.39 17.20
N LYS A 34 1.89 20.78 16.01
CA LYS A 34 1.29 21.22 14.75
C LYS A 34 -0.12 20.67 14.54
N TYR A 35 -0.35 19.41 14.90
CA TYR A 35 -1.54 18.65 14.55
C TYR A 35 -2.39 18.24 15.75
N ALA A 36 -3.71 18.30 15.58
CA ALA A 36 -4.66 17.61 16.42
C ALA A 36 -5.04 16.29 15.75
N VAL A 37 -4.38 15.21 16.14
CA VAL A 37 -4.56 13.88 15.53
C VAL A 37 -5.79 13.19 16.10
N ILE A 38 -6.66 12.71 15.23
CA ILE A 38 -7.88 11.97 15.55
C ILE A 38 -7.72 10.57 14.96
N PRO A 39 -7.35 9.56 15.76
CA PRO A 39 -7.30 8.18 15.28
C PRO A 39 -8.69 7.68 14.92
N VAL A 40 -8.85 7.14 13.71
CA VAL A 40 -10.10 6.60 13.18
C VAL A 40 -9.89 5.16 12.77
N TYR A 41 -10.44 4.24 13.54
CA TYR A 41 -10.40 2.82 13.23
C TYR A 41 -11.55 2.42 12.31
N MET A 42 -11.23 1.80 11.20
CA MET A 42 -12.19 1.18 10.29
C MET A 42 -12.22 -0.33 10.51
N THR A 43 -13.37 -0.87 10.87
CA THR A 43 -13.54 -2.32 11.04
C THR A 43 -13.49 -3.07 9.71
N LYS A 44 -13.40 -4.41 9.74
CA LYS A 44 -13.55 -5.27 8.55
C LYS A 44 -14.93 -5.17 7.87
N ARG A 45 -15.88 -4.40 8.44
CA ARG A 45 -17.16 -4.04 7.82
C ARG A 45 -17.19 -2.59 7.32
N ASN A 46 -16.03 -1.91 7.32
CA ASN A 46 -15.90 -0.48 6.98
C ASN A 46 -16.72 0.46 7.89
N GLU A 47 -17.01 0.05 9.13
CA GLU A 47 -17.57 0.92 10.15
C GLU A 47 -16.46 1.72 10.82
N MET A 48 -16.63 3.04 10.95
CA MET A 48 -15.62 3.93 11.54
C MET A 48 -15.88 4.16 13.02
N TYR A 49 -14.81 4.13 13.81
CA TYR A 49 -14.84 4.37 15.25
C TYR A 49 -13.75 5.34 15.68
N ILE A 50 -14.08 6.24 16.60
CA ILE A 50 -13.14 7.14 17.28
C ILE A 50 -13.22 6.96 18.79
N GLY A 51 -12.15 7.31 19.49
CA GLY A 51 -12.12 7.26 20.95
C GLY A 51 -10.69 7.19 21.47
N GLU A 52 -10.52 7.40 22.76
CA GLU A 52 -9.21 7.43 23.40
C GLU A 52 -8.43 6.11 23.28
N GLU A 53 -9.15 4.97 23.26
CA GLU A 53 -8.55 3.65 23.13
C GLU A 53 -8.14 3.27 21.70
N ILE A 54 -8.65 3.99 20.68
CA ILE A 54 -8.38 3.69 19.25
C ILE A 54 -6.90 3.87 18.89
N GLY A 55 -6.20 4.82 19.52
CA GLY A 55 -4.76 5.05 19.29
C GLY A 55 -3.81 4.11 20.06
N LYS A 56 -4.32 3.09 20.78
CA LYS A 56 -3.53 2.22 21.66
C LYS A 56 -3.51 0.80 21.09
N ILE A 57 -2.34 0.29 20.72
CA ILE A 57 -2.19 -1.04 20.10
C ILE A 57 -2.71 -2.17 21.00
N GLU A 58 -2.55 -2.05 22.31
CA GLU A 58 -2.98 -3.04 23.29
C GLU A 58 -4.48 -3.28 23.28
N SER A 59 -5.27 -2.25 22.92
CA SER A 59 -6.72 -2.31 22.88
C SER A 59 -7.24 -3.26 21.78
N TYR A 60 -6.43 -3.53 20.76
CA TYR A 60 -6.77 -4.41 19.64
C TYR A 60 -6.70 -5.91 19.96
N LYS A 61 -6.23 -6.28 21.16
CA LYS A 61 -6.30 -7.66 21.68
C LYS A 61 -7.74 -8.12 21.89
N ASN A 62 -8.67 -7.19 22.12
CA ASN A 62 -10.09 -7.47 22.29
C ASN A 62 -10.92 -6.41 21.55
N ILE A 63 -11.20 -6.67 20.29
CA ILE A 63 -11.93 -5.75 19.39
C ILE A 63 -13.35 -5.44 19.93
N ASP A 64 -14.06 -6.43 20.46
CA ASP A 64 -15.42 -6.22 20.97
C ASP A 64 -15.45 -5.24 22.16
N GLU A 65 -14.45 -5.32 23.03
CA GLU A 65 -14.31 -4.39 24.15
C GLU A 65 -13.89 -3.00 23.68
N LEU A 66 -12.95 -2.92 22.73
CA LEU A 66 -12.53 -1.67 22.10
C LEU A 66 -13.73 -0.93 21.51
N LEU A 67 -14.56 -1.62 20.71
CA LEU A 67 -15.73 -1.01 20.05
C LEU A 67 -16.79 -0.55 21.06
N LYS A 68 -17.00 -1.29 22.16
CA LYS A 68 -17.93 -0.86 23.24
C LYS A 68 -17.48 0.42 23.92
N LYS A 69 -16.17 0.66 24.06
CA LYS A 69 -15.59 1.88 24.67
C LYS A 69 -15.45 3.03 23.67
N SER A 70 -15.62 2.77 22.38
CA SER A 70 -15.44 3.73 21.30
C SER A 70 -16.77 4.29 20.78
N GLN A 71 -16.70 5.41 20.07
CA GLN A 71 -17.84 6.02 19.41
C GLN A 71 -17.85 5.67 17.94
N ARG A 72 -18.88 4.97 17.48
CA ARG A 72 -19.12 4.81 16.04
C ARG A 72 -19.44 6.16 15.41
N VAL A 73 -18.84 6.45 14.26
CA VAL A 73 -19.02 7.68 13.50
C VAL A 73 -19.26 7.39 12.02
N ILE A 74 -19.82 8.37 11.34
CA ILE A 74 -19.86 8.45 9.88
C ILE A 74 -19.24 9.78 9.47
N MET A 75 -18.67 9.83 8.27
CA MET A 75 -18.19 11.08 7.69
C MET A 75 -19.36 11.83 7.07
N THR A 76 -19.49 13.12 7.37
CA THR A 76 -20.55 14.00 6.81
C THR A 76 -19.89 15.27 6.29
N ASN A 77 -20.44 15.85 5.24
CA ASN A 77 -20.06 17.17 4.73
C ASN A 77 -21.21 18.15 4.99
N GLU A 78 -20.92 19.26 5.65
CA GLU A 78 -21.87 20.34 5.95
C GLU A 78 -21.24 21.67 5.53
N ASP A 79 -21.78 22.29 4.51
CA ASP A 79 -21.32 23.57 3.96
C ASP A 79 -19.82 23.59 3.61
N GLY A 80 -19.32 22.51 2.99
CA GLY A 80 -17.91 22.37 2.58
C GLY A 80 -16.96 21.99 3.72
N LYS A 81 -17.47 21.75 4.92
CA LYS A 81 -16.69 21.25 6.06
C LYS A 81 -17.01 19.79 6.32
N VAL A 82 -15.97 19.01 6.59
CA VAL A 82 -16.12 17.57 6.83
C VAL A 82 -16.04 17.25 8.32
N PHE A 83 -16.93 16.38 8.76
CA PHE A 83 -17.08 16.01 10.16
C PHE A 83 -17.11 14.49 10.34
N LEU A 84 -16.57 14.02 11.46
CA LEU A 84 -16.83 12.70 12.01
C LEU A 84 -18.04 12.80 12.93
N THR A 85 -19.21 12.45 12.41
CA THR A 85 -20.50 12.60 13.09
C THR A 85 -20.88 11.32 13.81
N PRO A 86 -21.19 11.37 15.12
CA PRO A 86 -21.62 10.21 15.90
C PRO A 86 -22.81 9.50 15.28
N PHE A 87 -22.75 8.16 15.20
CA PHE A 87 -23.82 7.34 14.65
C PHE A 87 -24.23 6.23 15.64
N PRO A 88 -25.53 5.97 15.85
CA PRO A 88 -26.68 6.73 15.33
C PRO A 88 -26.75 8.15 15.90
N VAL A 89 -27.27 9.07 15.11
CA VAL A 89 -27.49 10.45 15.55
C VAL A 89 -28.56 10.48 16.66
N LYS A 90 -28.22 11.06 17.82
CA LYS A 90 -29.16 11.24 18.93
C LYS A 90 -29.73 12.66 18.92
N MET A 91 -31.05 12.80 18.97
CA MET A 91 -31.72 14.11 19.00
C MET A 91 -31.38 14.92 20.26
N PHE A 92 -31.12 14.27 21.41
CA PHE A 92 -30.80 14.92 22.68
C PHE A 92 -29.62 14.19 23.35
N GLY A 93 -28.70 14.96 23.94
CA GLY A 93 -27.58 14.41 24.73
C GLY A 93 -26.54 13.60 23.95
N GLY A 94 -26.50 13.73 22.61
CA GLY A 94 -25.49 13.09 21.77
C GLY A 94 -24.11 13.73 21.91
N LYS A 95 -23.05 12.95 21.60
CA LYS A 95 -21.70 13.51 21.42
C LYS A 95 -21.70 14.47 20.22
N LYS A 96 -20.86 15.50 20.28
CA LYS A 96 -20.72 16.46 19.17
C LYS A 96 -19.93 15.82 18.01
N ALA A 97 -20.26 16.23 16.79
CA ALA A 97 -19.45 15.95 15.61
C ALA A 97 -18.06 16.59 15.76
N VAL A 98 -17.06 15.92 15.23
CA VAL A 98 -15.66 16.38 15.25
C VAL A 98 -15.30 16.83 13.85
N GLU A 99 -15.06 18.12 13.66
CA GLU A 99 -14.59 18.69 12.38
C GLU A 99 -13.18 18.21 12.09
N ILE A 100 -12.89 17.87 10.83
CA ILE A 100 -11.57 17.43 10.34
C ILE A 100 -11.15 18.27 9.15
N ASP A 101 -9.85 18.59 9.06
CA ASP A 101 -9.28 19.41 7.99
C ASP A 101 -8.62 18.56 6.90
N VAL A 102 -8.02 17.43 7.28
CA VAL A 102 -7.29 16.52 6.40
C VAL A 102 -7.55 15.08 6.81
N ALA A 103 -7.77 14.21 5.84
CA ALA A 103 -7.75 12.77 6.01
C ALA A 103 -6.36 12.21 5.73
N PHE A 104 -5.86 11.34 6.61
CA PHE A 104 -4.60 10.65 6.41
C PHE A 104 -4.84 9.13 6.41
N PRO A 105 -5.09 8.52 5.24
CA PRO A 105 -5.28 7.08 5.14
C PRO A 105 -3.94 6.35 5.32
N VAL A 106 -3.86 5.46 6.30
CA VAL A 106 -2.78 4.49 6.50
C VAL A 106 -3.39 3.10 6.40
N VAL A 107 -3.81 2.77 5.19
CA VAL A 107 -4.60 1.58 4.86
C VAL A 107 -3.84 0.73 3.85
N HIS A 108 -4.07 -0.60 3.85
CA HIS A 108 -3.33 -1.50 2.97
C HIS A 108 -4.26 -2.49 2.29
N GLY A 109 -3.99 -2.74 1.00
CA GLY A 109 -4.63 -3.77 0.20
C GLY A 109 -5.97 -3.37 -0.41
N THR A 110 -6.69 -4.36 -0.95
CA THR A 110 -7.93 -4.18 -1.69
C THR A 110 -9.03 -3.50 -0.87
N ASN A 111 -9.91 -2.75 -1.54
CA ASN A 111 -11.00 -1.91 -1.03
C ASN A 111 -10.55 -0.64 -0.27
N VAL A 112 -9.29 -0.48 0.03
CA VAL A 112 -8.81 0.67 0.81
C VAL A 112 -7.58 1.35 0.19
N GLU A 113 -6.73 0.62 -0.58
CA GLU A 113 -5.55 1.16 -1.27
C GLU A 113 -5.72 1.16 -2.79
N ASP A 114 -6.85 0.67 -3.31
CA ASP A 114 -7.14 0.45 -4.72
C ASP A 114 -7.94 1.58 -5.41
N GLY A 115 -7.98 2.75 -4.79
CA GLY A 115 -8.74 3.90 -5.28
C GLY A 115 -10.19 3.98 -4.78
N ALA A 116 -10.75 2.90 -4.23
CA ALA A 116 -12.13 2.91 -3.74
C ALA A 116 -12.29 3.85 -2.53
N PHE A 117 -11.38 3.77 -1.57
CA PHE A 117 -11.42 4.63 -0.39
C PHE A 117 -11.00 6.07 -0.72
N GLN A 118 -10.01 6.26 -1.59
CA GLN A 118 -9.61 7.57 -2.09
C GLN A 118 -10.78 8.28 -2.81
N GLY A 119 -11.55 7.53 -3.62
CA GLY A 119 -12.76 8.02 -4.26
C GLY A 119 -13.84 8.44 -3.25
N TYR A 120 -13.99 7.72 -2.15
CA TYR A 120 -14.88 8.10 -1.06
C TYR A 120 -14.45 9.42 -0.41
N LEU A 121 -13.16 9.57 -0.07
CA LEU A 121 -12.62 10.81 0.52
C LEU A 121 -12.78 12.00 -0.43
N LYS A 122 -12.47 11.80 -1.72
CA LYS A 122 -12.64 12.83 -2.77
C LYS A 122 -14.10 13.27 -2.92
N THR A 123 -15.05 12.31 -2.92
CA THR A 123 -16.49 12.60 -2.99
C THR A 123 -17.00 13.32 -1.75
N MET A 124 -16.40 13.05 -0.58
CA MET A 124 -16.71 13.78 0.66
C MET A 124 -16.16 15.20 0.66
N GLY A 125 -15.27 15.57 -0.30
CA GLY A 125 -14.67 16.88 -0.40
C GLY A 125 -13.62 17.16 0.67
N ILE A 126 -12.97 16.13 1.23
CA ILE A 126 -11.89 16.31 2.18
C ILE A 126 -10.54 16.15 1.51
N PRO A 127 -9.59 17.10 1.69
CA PRO A 127 -8.20 16.90 1.32
C PRO A 127 -7.63 15.65 2.02
N PHE A 128 -6.86 14.83 1.29
CA PHE A 128 -6.29 13.63 1.89
C PHE A 128 -4.85 13.41 1.42
N VAL A 129 -4.06 12.79 2.28
CA VAL A 129 -2.65 12.48 2.07
C VAL A 129 -2.50 11.22 1.22
N GLY A 130 -1.55 11.24 0.29
CA GLY A 130 -1.16 10.10 -0.53
C GLY A 130 -1.78 10.08 -1.92
N CYS A 131 -1.62 8.97 -2.62
CA CYS A 131 -2.04 8.79 -4.01
C CYS A 131 -3.53 9.04 -4.23
N ASP A 132 -3.89 9.72 -5.34
CA ASP A 132 -5.27 9.90 -5.78
C ASP A 132 -5.85 8.58 -6.34
N VAL A 133 -7.13 8.61 -6.66
CA VAL A 133 -7.92 7.48 -7.19
C VAL A 133 -7.22 6.76 -8.33
N THR A 134 -6.71 7.52 -9.30
CA THR A 134 -6.09 6.95 -10.51
C THR A 134 -4.80 6.21 -10.19
N ALA A 135 -3.88 6.84 -9.48
CA ALA A 135 -2.60 6.23 -9.11
C ALA A 135 -2.81 5.00 -8.22
N SER A 136 -3.72 5.07 -7.25
CA SER A 136 -4.09 3.94 -6.37
C SER A 136 -4.66 2.77 -7.17
N ALA A 137 -5.58 3.01 -8.10
CA ALA A 137 -6.19 1.97 -8.92
C ALA A 137 -5.20 1.31 -9.89
N ILE A 138 -4.35 2.11 -10.54
CA ILE A 138 -3.29 1.59 -11.42
C ILE A 138 -2.25 0.81 -10.61
N GLY A 139 -1.82 1.33 -9.47
CA GLY A 139 -0.84 0.65 -8.60
C GLY A 139 -1.31 -0.72 -8.12
N MET A 140 -2.62 -0.92 -7.96
CA MET A 140 -3.19 -2.21 -7.56
C MET A 140 -3.34 -3.20 -8.73
N ASP A 141 -3.51 -2.74 -9.98
CA ASP A 141 -3.64 -3.62 -11.17
C ASP A 141 -2.28 -3.85 -11.83
N LYS A 142 -1.65 -5.01 -11.54
CA LYS A 142 -0.31 -5.36 -12.04
C LYS A 142 -0.17 -5.29 -13.56
N TYR A 143 -1.24 -5.54 -14.31
CA TYR A 143 -1.21 -5.49 -15.77
C TYR A 143 -1.23 -4.06 -16.30
N ILE A 144 -2.20 -3.25 -15.82
CA ILE A 144 -2.32 -1.85 -16.25
C ILE A 144 -1.08 -1.06 -15.83
N MET A 145 -0.61 -1.26 -14.61
CA MET A 145 0.62 -0.65 -14.09
C MET A 145 1.82 -0.91 -15.00
N LYS A 146 2.07 -2.19 -15.37
CA LYS A 146 3.16 -2.56 -16.28
C LYS A 146 2.98 -1.97 -17.67
N ALA A 147 1.75 -1.90 -18.20
CA ALA A 147 1.47 -1.28 -19.49
C ALA A 147 1.84 0.22 -19.48
N VAL A 148 1.46 0.96 -18.43
CA VAL A 148 1.83 2.37 -18.28
C VAL A 148 3.35 2.53 -18.16
N LEU A 149 3.99 1.74 -17.32
CA LEU A 149 5.44 1.83 -17.06
C LEU A 149 6.27 1.51 -18.30
N LYS A 150 5.82 0.57 -19.13
CA LYS A 150 6.48 0.21 -20.40
C LYS A 150 6.49 1.40 -21.37
N GLU A 151 5.41 2.18 -21.45
CA GLU A 151 5.34 3.40 -22.26
C GLU A 151 6.22 4.55 -21.72
N CYS A 152 6.63 4.45 -20.45
CA CYS A 152 7.49 5.42 -19.78
C CYS A 152 8.96 4.95 -19.66
N ASP A 153 9.38 3.98 -20.46
CA ASP A 153 10.74 3.43 -20.49
C ASP A 153 11.22 2.88 -19.14
N VAL A 154 10.30 2.33 -18.32
CA VAL A 154 10.63 1.58 -17.13
C VAL A 154 10.69 0.09 -17.47
N PRO A 155 11.81 -0.59 -17.22
CA PRO A 155 11.95 -2.01 -17.50
C PRO A 155 10.96 -2.84 -16.68
N VAL A 156 10.10 -3.59 -17.34
CA VAL A 156 9.18 -4.56 -16.75
C VAL A 156 9.34 -5.91 -17.44
N LEU A 157 9.07 -7.00 -16.73
CA LEU A 157 9.01 -8.33 -17.35
C LEU A 157 7.84 -8.41 -18.33
N ASP A 158 8.06 -9.07 -19.46
CA ASP A 158 6.97 -9.40 -20.39
C ASP A 158 5.94 -10.28 -19.70
N ALA A 159 4.68 -9.92 -19.90
CA ALA A 159 3.56 -10.52 -19.21
C ALA A 159 2.40 -10.81 -20.16
N GLN A 160 1.67 -11.88 -19.88
CA GLN A 160 0.44 -12.26 -20.59
C GLN A 160 -0.73 -12.19 -19.61
N LEU A 161 -1.78 -11.46 -20.03
CA LEU A 161 -3.01 -11.34 -19.24
C LEU A 161 -4.02 -12.38 -19.69
N TYR A 162 -4.65 -13.06 -18.72
CA TYR A 162 -5.72 -14.02 -18.94
C TYR A 162 -6.94 -13.71 -18.09
N THR A 163 -8.12 -13.95 -18.66
CA THR A 163 -9.43 -13.72 -18.05
C THR A 163 -10.15 -15.05 -17.81
N LEU A 164 -11.30 -15.02 -17.13
CA LEU A 164 -12.16 -16.21 -16.99
C LEU A 164 -12.60 -16.79 -18.35
N SER A 165 -12.72 -15.97 -19.39
CA SER A 165 -13.02 -16.45 -20.75
C SER A 165 -11.87 -17.26 -21.35
N ASP A 166 -10.63 -16.85 -21.08
CA ASP A 166 -9.44 -17.62 -21.49
C ASP A 166 -9.30 -18.89 -20.68
N TYR A 167 -9.60 -18.85 -19.38
CA TYR A 167 -9.59 -20.01 -18.49
C TYR A 167 -10.58 -21.08 -18.92
N ALA A 168 -11.74 -20.72 -19.45
CA ALA A 168 -12.69 -21.66 -20.04
C ALA A 168 -12.13 -22.46 -21.23
N GLN A 169 -11.00 -22.01 -21.81
CA GLN A 169 -10.26 -22.67 -22.90
C GLN A 169 -8.80 -22.93 -22.45
N ILE A 170 -8.65 -23.60 -21.31
CA ILE A 170 -7.38 -23.73 -20.60
C ILE A 170 -6.25 -24.29 -21.48
N GLU A 171 -6.51 -25.26 -22.34
CA GLU A 171 -5.48 -25.82 -23.23
C GLU A 171 -4.90 -24.77 -24.17
N ILE A 172 -5.75 -23.87 -24.70
CA ILE A 172 -5.31 -22.76 -25.55
C ILE A 172 -4.49 -21.75 -24.74
N LEU A 173 -4.91 -21.46 -23.50
CA LEU A 173 -4.17 -20.62 -22.57
C LEU A 173 -2.76 -21.18 -22.32
N LEU A 174 -2.67 -22.46 -21.96
CA LEU A 174 -1.39 -23.13 -21.68
C LEU A 174 -0.47 -23.08 -22.92
N ASP A 175 -1.01 -23.37 -24.12
CA ASP A 175 -0.25 -23.29 -25.37
C ASP A 175 0.28 -21.87 -25.65
N LYS A 176 -0.50 -20.83 -25.35
CA LYS A 176 -0.06 -19.43 -25.51
C LYS A 176 1.07 -19.09 -24.56
N VAL A 177 1.00 -19.51 -23.29
CA VAL A 177 2.07 -19.30 -22.30
C VAL A 177 3.34 -20.01 -22.75
N GLU A 178 3.26 -21.26 -23.13
CA GLU A 178 4.43 -22.07 -23.57
C GLU A 178 5.11 -21.45 -24.79
N LYS A 179 4.35 -21.01 -25.79
CA LYS A 179 4.90 -20.37 -27.00
C LYS A 179 5.45 -18.98 -26.78
N GLY A 180 4.83 -18.20 -25.89
CA GLY A 180 5.19 -16.79 -25.71
C GLY A 180 6.25 -16.55 -24.64
N LEU A 181 6.19 -17.28 -23.53
CA LEU A 181 7.08 -17.06 -22.38
C LEU A 181 8.05 -18.22 -22.15
N GLY A 182 7.64 -19.48 -22.41
CA GLY A 182 8.42 -20.65 -22.02
C GLY A 182 8.42 -20.86 -20.50
N TYR A 183 9.26 -21.77 -20.02
CA TYR A 183 9.41 -22.07 -18.58
C TYR A 183 10.78 -21.64 -18.03
N PRO A 184 10.89 -21.32 -16.73
CA PRO A 184 9.83 -21.23 -15.72
C PRO A 184 8.99 -19.96 -15.85
N VAL A 185 7.72 -20.02 -15.45
CA VAL A 185 6.83 -18.87 -15.38
C VAL A 185 6.28 -18.69 -13.96
N ILE A 186 5.87 -17.47 -13.63
CA ILE A 186 5.17 -17.13 -12.41
C ILE A 186 3.74 -16.69 -12.74
N VAL A 187 2.78 -17.24 -12.03
CA VAL A 187 1.35 -16.95 -12.17
C VAL A 187 0.90 -16.10 -11.00
N LYS A 188 0.24 -14.97 -11.27
CA LYS A 188 -0.15 -13.98 -10.26
C LYS A 188 -1.60 -13.52 -10.49
N PRO A 189 -2.47 -13.50 -9.47
CA PRO A 189 -3.68 -12.68 -9.50
C PRO A 189 -3.32 -11.22 -9.77
N VAL A 190 -4.09 -10.55 -10.64
CA VAL A 190 -3.72 -9.19 -11.12
C VAL A 190 -3.80 -8.15 -10.00
N ASN A 191 -4.80 -8.24 -9.13
CA ASN A 191 -5.17 -7.20 -8.16
C ASN A 191 -5.13 -7.65 -6.70
N LEU A 192 -4.26 -8.60 -6.36
CA LEU A 192 -4.06 -9.04 -4.97
C LEU A 192 -2.63 -8.75 -4.52
N GLY A 193 -2.53 -8.37 -3.23
CA GLY A 193 -1.27 -8.21 -2.50
C GLY A 193 -0.89 -9.47 -1.70
N SER A 194 0.16 -9.33 -0.86
CA SER A 194 0.58 -10.34 0.13
C SER A 194 0.85 -11.75 -0.43
N SER A 195 1.24 -11.85 -1.69
CA SER A 195 1.57 -13.11 -2.39
C SER A 195 0.43 -14.15 -2.43
N VAL A 196 -0.83 -13.75 -2.23
CA VAL A 196 -1.98 -14.66 -2.29
C VAL A 196 -2.20 -15.15 -3.71
N GLY A 197 -2.22 -16.48 -3.91
CA GLY A 197 -2.45 -17.12 -5.22
C GLY A 197 -1.27 -16.97 -6.21
N ILE A 198 -0.08 -16.58 -5.74
CA ILE A 198 1.14 -16.53 -6.57
C ILE A 198 1.85 -17.87 -6.51
N SER A 199 2.23 -18.40 -7.68
CA SER A 199 2.99 -19.64 -7.77
C SER A 199 3.88 -19.69 -9.00
N VAL A 200 5.00 -20.40 -8.90
CA VAL A 200 5.95 -20.65 -10.00
C VAL A 200 5.66 -22.00 -10.62
N ALA A 201 5.64 -22.05 -11.94
CA ALA A 201 5.46 -23.26 -12.73
C ALA A 201 6.68 -23.53 -13.63
N LYS A 202 7.20 -24.76 -13.61
CA LYS A 202 8.37 -25.20 -14.37
C LYS A 202 8.00 -26.10 -15.54
N ASN A 203 6.74 -26.47 -15.66
CA ASN A 203 6.18 -27.34 -16.71
C ASN A 203 4.67 -27.15 -16.80
N ARG A 204 4.06 -27.78 -17.81
CA ARG A 204 2.62 -27.66 -18.11
C ARG A 204 1.72 -28.10 -16.95
N VAL A 205 2.09 -29.15 -16.24
CA VAL A 205 1.30 -29.68 -15.11
C VAL A 205 1.27 -28.65 -13.97
N GLU A 206 2.43 -28.12 -13.60
CA GLU A 206 2.54 -27.07 -12.58
C GLU A 206 1.81 -25.80 -13.02
N LEU A 207 1.91 -25.41 -14.31
CA LEU A 207 1.21 -24.25 -14.84
C LEU A 207 -0.30 -24.42 -14.73
N THR A 208 -0.84 -25.59 -15.07
CA THR A 208 -2.28 -25.89 -14.92
C THR A 208 -2.71 -25.66 -13.47
N HIS A 209 -2.01 -26.24 -12.51
CA HIS A 209 -2.34 -26.08 -11.09
C HIS A 209 -2.23 -24.61 -10.63
N SER A 210 -1.21 -23.91 -11.09
CA SER A 210 -0.99 -22.49 -10.76
C SER A 210 -2.11 -21.60 -11.28
N VAL A 211 -2.56 -21.85 -12.51
CA VAL A 211 -3.67 -21.10 -13.14
C VAL A 211 -4.99 -21.42 -12.43
N ASP A 212 -5.26 -22.72 -12.16
CA ASP A 212 -6.45 -23.15 -11.42
C ASP A 212 -6.52 -22.51 -10.03
N ASP A 213 -5.38 -22.40 -9.35
CA ASP A 213 -5.34 -21.78 -8.02
C ASP A 213 -5.53 -20.26 -8.10
N ALA A 214 -4.86 -19.58 -9.01
CA ALA A 214 -4.96 -18.13 -9.16
C ALA A 214 -6.40 -17.66 -9.51
N PHE A 215 -7.12 -18.39 -10.35
CA PHE A 215 -8.52 -18.06 -10.70
C PHE A 215 -9.53 -18.31 -9.57
N LYS A 216 -9.14 -18.96 -8.45
CA LYS A 216 -9.99 -19.00 -7.26
C LYS A 216 -10.07 -17.65 -6.55
N TYR A 217 -9.08 -16.80 -6.74
CA TYR A 217 -8.92 -15.53 -6.02
C TYR A 217 -9.19 -14.31 -6.89
N ALA A 218 -9.09 -14.42 -8.22
CA ALA A 218 -9.21 -13.28 -9.12
C ALA A 218 -9.89 -13.66 -10.44
N THR A 219 -10.49 -12.67 -11.10
CA THR A 219 -11.09 -12.82 -12.44
C THR A 219 -10.11 -12.56 -13.58
N LYS A 220 -8.91 -12.06 -13.24
CA LYS A 220 -7.79 -11.80 -14.13
C LYS A 220 -6.50 -12.34 -13.53
N VAL A 221 -5.73 -13.01 -14.34
CA VAL A 221 -4.46 -13.61 -13.97
C VAL A 221 -3.36 -13.13 -14.92
N LEU A 222 -2.22 -12.78 -14.36
CA LEU A 222 -1.01 -12.40 -15.08
C LEU A 222 -0.03 -13.57 -15.03
N VAL A 223 0.57 -13.90 -16.16
CA VAL A 223 1.66 -14.88 -16.28
C VAL A 223 2.89 -14.16 -16.82
N GLU A 224 4.02 -14.31 -16.15
CA GLU A 224 5.29 -13.69 -16.48
C GLU A 224 6.39 -14.74 -16.49
N HIS A 225 7.51 -14.45 -17.15
CA HIS A 225 8.73 -15.25 -16.99
C HIS A 225 9.21 -15.18 -15.53
N ALA A 226 9.57 -16.32 -14.94
CA ALA A 226 10.09 -16.35 -13.57
C ALA A 226 11.61 -16.23 -13.59
N ILE A 227 12.16 -15.19 -12.94
CA ILE A 227 13.60 -15.04 -12.72
C ILE A 227 14.05 -16.13 -11.76
N THR A 228 15.03 -16.93 -12.18
CA THR A 228 15.54 -18.08 -11.40
C THR A 228 16.58 -17.68 -10.37
N ASN A 229 17.42 -16.70 -10.69
CA ASN A 229 18.44 -16.15 -9.80
C ASN A 229 18.03 -14.72 -9.40
N LEU A 230 16.93 -14.66 -8.63
CA LEU A 230 16.27 -13.40 -8.23
C LEU A 230 16.94 -12.80 -7.01
N ARG A 231 17.23 -11.49 -7.12
CA ARG A 231 17.53 -10.61 -5.99
C ARG A 231 16.49 -9.48 -5.94
N GLU A 232 15.85 -9.30 -4.81
CA GLU A 232 14.83 -8.26 -4.61
C GLU A 232 15.45 -7.02 -3.98
N ILE A 233 15.09 -5.85 -4.50
CA ILE A 233 15.53 -4.55 -3.99
C ILE A 233 14.31 -3.63 -3.91
N ASN A 234 14.11 -2.99 -2.76
CA ASN A 234 13.04 -2.04 -2.58
C ASN A 234 13.60 -0.63 -2.40
N CYS A 235 12.88 0.36 -2.90
CA CYS A 235 13.19 1.78 -2.72
C CYS A 235 11.89 2.55 -2.50
N SER A 236 11.86 3.45 -1.52
CA SER A 236 10.73 4.33 -1.31
C SER A 236 10.92 5.67 -2.02
N VAL A 237 9.81 6.27 -2.45
CA VAL A 237 9.79 7.60 -3.06
C VAL A 237 8.80 8.46 -2.29
N LEU A 238 9.20 9.71 -2.06
CA LEU A 238 8.39 10.76 -1.43
C LEU A 238 8.31 11.92 -2.41
N GLY A 239 7.12 12.48 -2.61
CA GLY A 239 6.94 13.64 -3.48
C GLY A 239 5.64 13.60 -4.27
N ASP A 240 5.62 14.35 -5.36
CA ASP A 240 4.52 14.42 -6.31
C ASP A 240 5.01 14.29 -7.76
N GLU A 241 4.18 14.62 -8.73
CA GLU A 241 4.53 14.60 -10.15
C GLU A 241 5.64 15.59 -10.53
N ASN A 242 5.80 16.69 -9.77
CA ASN A 242 6.76 17.76 -10.05
C ASN A 242 8.09 17.49 -9.35
N ASP A 243 8.03 17.22 -8.04
CA ASP A 243 9.22 17.00 -7.21
C ASP A 243 9.09 15.69 -6.43
N ALA A 244 10.04 14.79 -6.63
CA ALA A 244 10.06 13.51 -5.97
C ALA A 244 11.50 13.06 -5.69
N ILE A 245 11.72 12.55 -4.49
CA ILE A 245 13.03 12.08 -4.03
C ILE A 245 12.96 10.61 -3.63
N ALA A 246 14.05 9.88 -3.85
CA ALA A 246 14.18 8.47 -3.47
C ALA A 246 14.87 8.32 -2.11
N SER A 247 14.41 7.37 -1.34
CA SER A 247 15.02 6.94 -0.08
C SER A 247 16.31 6.15 -0.27
N GLU A 248 16.80 5.55 0.81
CA GLU A 248 17.79 4.47 0.73
C GLU A 248 17.14 3.18 0.18
N CYS A 249 17.95 2.31 -0.43
CA CYS A 249 17.53 1.00 -0.92
C CYS A 249 17.64 -0.07 0.17
N GLU A 250 16.67 -0.98 0.22
CA GLU A 250 16.72 -2.18 1.05
C GLU A 250 16.80 -3.45 0.21
N GLU A 251 17.42 -4.46 0.76
CA GLU A 251 17.36 -5.85 0.30
C GLU A 251 16.63 -6.68 1.35
N PRO A 252 15.39 -7.13 1.07
CA PRO A 252 14.68 -8.03 1.97
C PRO A 252 15.39 -9.39 2.01
N LEU A 253 15.69 -9.89 3.21
CA LEU A 253 16.32 -11.19 3.38
C LEU A 253 15.22 -12.24 3.55
N HIS A 254 15.00 -13.03 2.50
CA HIS A 254 14.12 -14.17 2.59
C HIS A 254 14.77 -15.26 3.46
N THR A 255 14.24 -15.51 4.65
CA THR A 255 14.42 -16.81 5.29
C THR A 255 13.71 -17.85 4.43
N LYS A 256 14.34 -18.99 4.16
CA LYS A 256 13.84 -20.06 3.27
C LYS A 256 12.44 -20.59 3.60
N ASP A 257 11.89 -20.23 4.73
CA ASP A 257 10.51 -20.46 5.13
C ASP A 257 9.72 -19.19 4.81
N ILE A 258 8.73 -19.31 3.94
CA ILE A 258 7.72 -18.27 3.73
C ILE A 258 7.07 -18.04 5.09
N LEU A 259 7.52 -17.00 5.78
CA LEU A 259 6.91 -16.61 7.05
C LEU A 259 5.43 -16.39 6.79
N SER A 260 4.59 -17.12 7.51
CA SER A 260 3.15 -16.91 7.45
C SER A 260 2.83 -15.47 7.85
N TYR A 261 1.68 -14.96 7.43
CA TYR A 261 1.17 -13.66 7.87
C TYR A 261 1.23 -13.52 9.40
N GLU A 262 0.91 -14.58 10.13
CA GLU A 262 0.98 -14.63 11.60
C GLU A 262 2.41 -14.49 12.11
N ASP A 263 3.41 -15.07 11.45
CA ASP A 263 4.82 -14.96 11.84
C ASP A 263 5.37 -13.56 11.55
N LYS A 264 4.94 -12.94 10.44
CA LYS A 264 5.39 -11.58 10.06
C LYS A 264 4.85 -10.49 10.99
N TYR A 265 3.64 -10.63 11.50
CA TYR A 265 2.93 -9.51 12.14
C TYR A 265 2.40 -9.80 13.55
N VAL A 266 2.05 -11.05 13.88
CA VAL A 266 1.40 -11.39 15.16
C VAL A 266 2.39 -11.91 16.20
N SER A 267 3.39 -12.73 15.80
CA SER A 267 4.38 -13.29 16.73
C SER A 267 5.29 -12.25 17.37
N ASN A 268 5.54 -11.12 16.71
CA ASN A 268 6.37 -10.03 17.20
C ASN A 268 5.68 -9.11 18.23
N ALA A 269 4.37 -9.25 18.42
CA ALA A 269 3.62 -8.49 19.44
C ALA A 269 3.89 -8.93 20.89
N LYS A 270 4.68 -9.99 21.11
CA LYS A 270 5.02 -10.50 22.46
C LYS A 270 6.27 -9.89 23.10
N GLY A 271 7.00 -9.04 22.39
CA GLY A 271 8.19 -8.33 22.91
C GLY A 271 8.04 -6.83 22.83
N SER A 272 8.24 -6.14 23.93
CA SER A 272 8.17 -4.71 24.16
C SER A 272 8.47 -3.80 22.96
N GLY A 273 7.47 -3.06 22.51
CA GLY A 273 7.57 -2.03 21.47
C GLY A 273 7.11 -2.53 20.11
N SER A 274 6.10 -1.86 19.56
CA SER A 274 5.54 -2.10 18.21
C SER A 274 6.63 -1.88 17.15
N LYS A 275 7.29 -2.95 16.72
CA LYS A 275 8.35 -2.85 15.69
C LYS A 275 7.82 -2.94 14.25
N GLY A 276 6.55 -3.31 14.04
CA GLY A 276 5.94 -3.37 12.70
C GLY A 276 6.86 -3.97 11.62
N MET A 277 6.87 -3.40 10.43
CA MET A 277 7.75 -3.80 9.31
C MET A 277 9.25 -3.68 9.61
N ALA A 278 9.67 -2.89 10.61
CA ALA A 278 11.07 -2.79 11.01
C ALA A 278 11.66 -4.08 11.62
N SER A 279 10.83 -5.07 11.96
CA SER A 279 11.27 -6.35 12.53
C SER A 279 11.60 -7.43 11.49
N VAL A 280 11.30 -7.22 10.22
CA VAL A 280 11.62 -8.16 9.13
C VAL A 280 13.12 -8.11 8.85
N SER A 281 13.77 -9.26 8.68
CA SER A 281 15.20 -9.32 8.32
C SER A 281 15.45 -8.65 6.97
N ARG A 282 16.31 -7.64 6.94
CA ARG A 282 16.65 -6.85 5.76
C ARG A 282 18.04 -6.24 5.87
N LYS A 283 18.65 -5.91 4.75
CA LYS A 283 19.87 -5.10 4.70
C LYS A 283 19.51 -3.67 4.25
N ILE A 284 19.85 -2.68 5.05
CA ILE A 284 19.74 -1.25 4.72
C ILE A 284 21.03 -0.57 5.16
N PRO A 285 21.79 0.02 4.24
CA PRO A 285 21.62 0.01 2.77
C PRO A 285 21.74 -1.39 2.16
N ALA A 286 21.05 -1.62 1.04
CA ALA A 286 21.28 -2.82 0.21
C ALA A 286 22.72 -2.87 -0.28
N GLU A 287 23.31 -4.06 -0.36
CA GLU A 287 24.67 -4.27 -0.87
C GLU A 287 24.71 -4.15 -2.40
N LEU A 288 24.65 -2.92 -2.91
CA LEU A 288 24.69 -2.57 -4.33
C LEU A 288 25.93 -1.74 -4.65
N SER A 289 26.43 -1.82 -5.90
CA SER A 289 27.39 -0.83 -6.36
C SER A 289 26.76 0.57 -6.36
N PRO A 290 27.55 1.65 -6.25
CA PRO A 290 27.02 3.01 -6.32
C PRO A 290 26.15 3.26 -7.56
N GLU A 291 26.59 2.75 -8.72
CA GLU A 291 25.91 2.91 -10.00
C GLU A 291 24.56 2.17 -10.01
N LYS A 292 24.54 0.92 -9.49
CA LYS A 292 23.30 0.13 -9.43
C LYS A 292 22.31 0.71 -8.42
N ARG A 293 22.81 1.24 -7.31
CA ARG A 293 21.97 1.94 -6.32
C ARG A 293 21.30 3.16 -6.97
N GLU A 294 22.05 3.98 -7.70
CA GLU A 294 21.49 5.16 -8.37
C GLU A 294 20.51 4.77 -9.47
N GLU A 295 20.80 3.73 -10.26
CA GLU A 295 19.86 3.18 -11.25
C GLU A 295 18.52 2.78 -10.61
N VAL A 296 18.54 2.11 -9.46
CA VAL A 296 17.30 1.75 -8.71
C VAL A 296 16.55 3.01 -8.29
N ARG A 297 17.24 4.00 -7.71
CA ARG A 297 16.64 5.22 -7.20
C ARG A 297 16.03 6.08 -8.33
N GLU A 298 16.73 6.22 -9.45
CA GLU A 298 16.23 6.93 -10.64
C GLU A 298 14.99 6.25 -11.21
N LEU A 299 15.02 4.91 -11.35
CA LEU A 299 13.87 4.15 -11.81
C LEU A 299 12.69 4.21 -10.83
N ALA A 300 12.96 4.26 -9.53
CA ALA A 300 11.92 4.43 -8.52
C ALA A 300 11.20 5.77 -8.69
N VAL A 301 11.94 6.87 -8.79
CA VAL A 301 11.37 8.21 -9.04
C VAL A 301 10.62 8.26 -10.36
N ARG A 302 11.18 7.69 -11.44
CA ARG A 302 10.53 7.62 -12.75
C ARG A 302 9.21 6.85 -12.68
N SER A 303 9.21 5.71 -12.04
CA SER A 303 8.00 4.87 -11.87
C SER A 303 6.92 5.61 -11.07
N PHE A 304 7.31 6.24 -9.98
CA PHE A 304 6.42 7.04 -9.12
C PHE A 304 5.73 8.15 -9.92
N LYS A 305 6.50 8.95 -10.67
CA LYS A 305 5.97 10.04 -11.50
C LYS A 305 5.12 9.53 -12.67
N ALA A 306 5.54 8.45 -13.35
CA ALA A 306 4.81 7.85 -14.45
C ALA A 306 3.42 7.34 -14.05
N LEU A 307 3.28 6.87 -12.81
CA LEU A 307 2.01 6.39 -12.27
C LEU A 307 1.15 7.49 -11.64
N GLY A 308 1.64 8.75 -11.61
CA GLY A 308 0.95 9.88 -10.99
C GLY A 308 0.80 9.73 -9.48
N CYS A 309 1.80 9.13 -8.83
CA CYS A 309 1.79 8.94 -7.39
C CYS A 309 2.00 10.24 -6.63
N ASN A 310 1.55 10.26 -5.39
CA ASN A 310 1.67 11.37 -4.46
C ASN A 310 1.88 10.84 -3.04
N GLY A 311 2.58 11.59 -2.19
CA GLY A 311 2.94 11.16 -0.85
C GLY A 311 4.08 10.16 -0.86
N VAL A 312 4.03 9.15 -0.02
CA VAL A 312 5.06 8.11 0.06
C VAL A 312 4.59 6.82 -0.59
N SER A 313 5.40 6.27 -1.49
CA SER A 313 5.22 4.93 -2.04
C SER A 313 6.49 4.09 -1.87
N ARG A 314 6.38 2.77 -1.93
CA ARG A 314 7.54 1.87 -2.02
C ARG A 314 7.46 1.08 -3.31
N ILE A 315 8.54 1.12 -4.06
CA ILE A 315 8.69 0.41 -5.32
C ILE A 315 9.60 -0.79 -5.07
N ASP A 316 9.12 -1.95 -5.49
CA ASP A 316 9.80 -3.21 -5.33
C ASP A 316 10.36 -3.64 -6.70
N PHE A 317 11.68 -3.85 -6.76
CA PHE A 317 12.42 -4.20 -7.97
C PHE A 317 12.96 -5.63 -7.90
N MET A 318 13.22 -6.20 -9.07
CA MET A 318 13.85 -7.50 -9.28
C MET A 318 15.14 -7.31 -10.06
N ILE A 319 16.24 -7.82 -9.53
CA ILE A 319 17.50 -7.97 -10.28
C ILE A 319 17.60 -9.44 -10.70
N ASP A 320 17.80 -9.67 -11.99
CA ASP A 320 18.18 -10.95 -12.53
C ASP A 320 19.71 -11.05 -12.44
N GLU A 321 20.21 -11.77 -11.45
CA GLU A 321 21.66 -11.92 -11.18
C GLU A 321 22.42 -12.63 -12.30
N ASP A 322 21.73 -13.37 -13.19
CA ASP A 322 22.35 -14.05 -14.31
C ASP A 322 22.79 -13.08 -15.42
N ASN A 323 22.13 -11.92 -15.52
CA ASN A 323 22.42 -10.92 -16.56
C ASN A 323 22.56 -9.48 -16.03
N GLY A 324 22.36 -9.26 -14.73
CA GLY A 324 22.44 -7.96 -14.05
C GLY A 324 21.33 -6.98 -14.41
N LYS A 325 20.25 -7.40 -15.08
CA LYS A 325 19.15 -6.54 -15.47
C LYS A 325 18.22 -6.26 -14.30
N LEU A 326 17.79 -5.00 -14.22
CA LEU A 326 16.86 -4.49 -13.24
C LEU A 326 15.46 -4.40 -13.86
N TYR A 327 14.45 -4.91 -13.16
CA TYR A 327 13.05 -4.85 -13.57
C TYR A 327 12.19 -4.32 -12.43
N PHE A 328 11.24 -3.47 -12.76
CA PHE A 328 10.15 -3.11 -11.84
C PHE A 328 9.24 -4.32 -11.61
N ASN A 329 8.87 -4.57 -10.36
CA ASN A 329 7.94 -5.62 -9.99
C ASN A 329 6.55 -5.06 -9.63
N GLU A 330 6.46 -4.29 -8.55
CA GLU A 330 5.22 -3.70 -8.06
C GLU A 330 5.46 -2.40 -7.29
N ILE A 331 4.40 -1.63 -7.09
CA ILE A 331 4.38 -0.46 -6.23
C ILE A 331 3.35 -0.66 -5.12
N ASN A 332 3.72 -0.21 -3.92
CA ASN A 332 2.84 -0.09 -2.77
C ASN A 332 2.58 1.41 -2.58
N THR A 333 1.39 1.87 -2.91
CA THR A 333 1.01 3.29 -2.86
C THR A 333 0.80 3.80 -1.43
N ILE A 334 0.59 2.89 -0.48
CA ILE A 334 0.62 3.15 0.96
C ILE A 334 1.43 2.02 1.61
N PRO A 335 2.76 2.10 1.65
CA PRO A 335 3.60 1.00 2.12
C PRO A 335 3.43 0.74 3.62
N GLY A 336 3.64 -0.50 4.05
CA GLY A 336 3.61 -0.87 5.46
C GLY A 336 4.52 0.04 6.30
N SER A 337 3.98 0.57 7.41
CA SER A 337 4.63 1.56 8.27
C SER A 337 5.12 2.81 7.51
N LEU A 338 4.50 3.12 6.35
CA LEU A 338 4.90 4.20 5.43
C LEU A 338 6.38 4.15 5.02
N ALA A 339 6.98 2.95 5.06
CA ALA A 339 8.39 2.69 4.74
C ALA A 339 9.39 3.62 5.46
N PHE A 340 9.04 4.16 6.66
CA PHE A 340 9.83 5.15 7.39
C PHE A 340 11.29 4.73 7.59
N TYR A 341 11.53 3.44 7.76
CA TYR A 341 12.85 2.86 7.99
C TYR A 341 13.81 3.00 6.81
N LEU A 342 13.31 3.33 5.61
CA LEU A 342 14.11 3.64 4.43
C LEU A 342 14.52 5.12 4.37
N TRP A 343 13.85 5.97 5.13
CA TRP A 343 14.04 7.41 5.16
C TRP A 343 15.01 7.85 6.24
N GLU A 344 15.04 7.17 7.38
CA GLU A 344 15.98 7.46 8.47
C GLU A 344 17.46 7.47 8.02
N PRO A 345 17.94 6.50 7.18
CA PRO A 345 19.34 6.50 6.70
C PRO A 345 19.71 7.70 5.82
N VAL A 346 18.72 8.32 5.17
CA VAL A 346 18.92 9.53 4.34
C VAL A 346 18.59 10.82 5.09
N GLY A 347 18.45 10.75 6.42
CA GLY A 347 18.30 11.90 7.30
C GLY A 347 16.90 12.46 7.42
N VAL A 348 15.86 11.70 7.02
CA VAL A 348 14.44 12.06 7.19
C VAL A 348 13.82 11.20 8.29
N PRO A 349 13.72 11.72 9.54
CA PRO A 349 13.05 11.00 10.63
C PRO A 349 11.56 10.80 10.36
N TYR A 350 10.95 9.77 10.96
CA TYR A 350 9.55 9.44 10.73
C TYR A 350 8.58 10.62 10.97
N LYS A 351 8.80 11.39 12.03
CA LYS A 351 8.02 12.61 12.33
C LYS A 351 8.07 13.61 11.16
N GLU A 352 9.25 13.81 10.57
CA GLU A 352 9.44 14.72 9.45
C GLU A 352 8.81 14.15 8.16
N LEU A 353 8.92 12.83 7.94
CA LEU A 353 8.25 12.16 6.82
C LEU A 353 6.74 12.43 6.84
N LEU A 354 6.09 12.23 8.00
CA LEU A 354 4.66 12.50 8.19
C LEU A 354 4.29 13.98 7.96
N ASP A 355 5.15 14.90 8.42
CA ASP A 355 4.98 16.34 8.26
C ASP A 355 5.02 16.72 6.78
N ARG A 356 6.04 16.26 6.03
CA ARG A 356 6.18 16.49 4.59
C ARG A 356 4.97 15.94 3.82
N MET A 357 4.51 14.73 4.12
CA MET A 357 3.33 14.14 3.48
C MET A 357 2.05 14.98 3.66
N ILE A 358 1.94 15.77 4.74
CA ILE A 358 0.76 16.62 4.97
C ILE A 358 0.89 17.97 4.28
N PHE A 359 2.07 18.58 4.26
CA PHE A 359 2.27 19.95 3.80
C PHE A 359 2.79 20.08 2.38
N GLU A 360 3.73 19.25 1.98
CA GLU A 360 4.38 19.33 0.67
C GLU A 360 3.51 18.69 -0.42
N GLU A 361 2.59 17.81 -0.02
CA GLU A 361 1.92 16.88 -0.92
C GLU A 361 0.40 16.92 -0.85
N SER A 362 -0.19 18.00 -0.37
CA SER A 362 -1.64 18.23 -0.44
C SER A 362 -2.00 18.97 -1.74
N PRO A 363 -1.91 18.34 -2.94
CA PRO A 363 -2.27 18.98 -4.20
C PRO A 363 -3.77 19.32 -4.24
N HIS A 364 -4.55 18.69 -3.36
CA HIS A 364 -6.01 18.86 -3.28
C HIS A 364 -6.48 20.14 -2.59
N ARG A 365 -5.56 21.01 -2.13
CA ARG A 365 -5.92 22.37 -1.67
C ARG A 365 -6.30 23.32 -2.81
N GLY A 366 -5.91 23.00 -4.06
CA GLY A 366 -6.21 23.81 -5.23
C GLY A 366 -7.36 23.30 -6.10
N GLU A 367 -7.73 22.02 -6.02
CA GLU A 367 -8.78 21.45 -6.87
C GLU A 367 -10.21 21.82 -6.43
N THR A 368 -10.41 22.18 -5.17
CA THR A 368 -11.72 22.69 -4.70
C THR A 368 -12.09 24.02 -5.32
N ASP A 369 -11.11 24.83 -5.77
CA ASP A 369 -11.36 26.12 -6.39
C ASP A 369 -11.53 26.07 -7.92
N LEU A 370 -11.19 24.93 -8.56
CA LEU A 370 -11.27 24.78 -10.02
C LEU A 370 -12.62 24.27 -10.54
N TYR A 371 -13.53 23.87 -9.66
CA TYR A 371 -14.86 23.33 -10.02
C TYR A 371 -16.03 24.09 -9.41
N LEU A 372 -15.84 25.33 -8.97
CA LEU A 372 -16.91 26.27 -8.59
C LEU A 372 -17.17 27.30 -9.68
#